data_2d26bc7419d37c4f5ec4722ce665b541
#
_entry.id   2d26bc7419d37c4f5ec4722ce665b541
#
_cell.length_a   1.000
_cell.length_b   1.000
_cell.length_c   1.000
_cell.angle_alpha   90.00
_cell.angle_beta   90.00
_cell.angle_gamma   90.00
#
_symmetry.space_group_name_H-M   'P 1'
#
loop_
_entity.id
_entity.type
_entity.pdbx_description
1 polymer ?
#
loop_
_entity_poly.entity_id
_entity_poly.type
_entity_poly.pdbx_seq_one_letter_code
_entity_poly.pdbx_strand_id
1 'polypeptide(L)' 'MEYTKLGPVEGRFADVIWENAPVTTAQLVTLAGDALDWKRTTTYTVLKRLCDRGLFLLENGTVTTRISREEFYSQQSR' A
#
# COMPACT_ATOMS: atom_id res chain seq x y z
N MET A 1 11.25 -2.90 -16.57
CA MET A 1 11.01 -1.86 -15.71
C MET A 1 11.22 -2.22 -14.28
N GLU A 2 11.89 -1.45 -13.65
CA GLU A 2 12.18 -1.69 -12.27
C GLU A 2 11.02 -1.26 -11.41
N TYR A 3 11.04 -1.66 -10.18
CA TYR A 3 10.15 -1.09 -9.21
C TYR A 3 10.52 0.36 -9.05
N THR A 4 9.56 1.21 -9.26
CA THR A 4 9.80 2.61 -9.08
C THR A 4 9.80 2.93 -7.62
N LYS A 5 10.60 3.88 -7.23
CA LYS A 5 10.57 4.33 -5.87
C LYS A 5 9.20 4.86 -5.53
N LEU A 6 8.76 4.60 -4.32
CA LEU A 6 7.55 5.20 -3.82
C LEU A 6 7.85 6.63 -3.39
N GLY A 7 6.92 7.53 -3.68
CA GLY A 7 7.03 8.87 -3.12
C GLY A 7 6.91 8.82 -1.61
N PRO A 8 7.25 9.94 -0.92
CA PRO A 8 7.20 9.93 0.55
C PRO A 8 5.83 9.58 1.09
N VAL A 9 4.78 10.09 0.47
CA VAL A 9 3.41 9.83 0.93
C VAL A 9 2.99 8.42 0.58
N GLU A 10 3.32 7.97 -0.63
CA GLU A 10 3.00 6.60 -1.03
C GLU A 10 3.72 5.60 -0.15
N GLY A 11 4.96 5.91 0.22
CA GLY A 11 5.72 5.04 1.09
C GLY A 11 5.07 4.90 2.46
N ARG A 12 4.55 5.99 2.99
CA ARG A 12 3.85 5.94 4.27
C ARG A 12 2.59 5.10 4.17
N PHE A 13 1.86 5.22 3.08
CA PHE A 13 0.66 4.42 2.87
C PHE A 13 1.01 2.94 2.76
N ALA A 14 2.06 2.63 2.02
CA ALA A 14 2.51 1.25 1.89
C ALA A 14 2.89 0.68 3.26
N ASP A 15 3.57 1.48 4.09
CA ASP A 15 3.92 1.04 5.43
C ASP A 15 2.68 0.70 6.25
N VAL A 16 1.64 1.51 6.13
CA VAL A 16 0.39 1.23 6.84
C VAL A 16 -0.15 -0.13 6.42
N ILE A 17 -0.11 -0.43 5.14
CA ILE A 17 -0.60 -1.71 4.67
C ILE A 17 0.28 -2.85 5.19
N TRP A 18 1.60 -2.70 5.06
CA TRP A 18 2.51 -3.77 5.50
C TRP A 18 2.36 -4.06 6.99
N GLU A 19 2.10 -3.03 7.80
CA GLU A 19 1.98 -3.21 9.23
C GLU A 19 0.65 -3.83 9.64
N ASN A 20 -0.37 -3.70 8.82
CA ASN A 20 -1.71 -4.12 9.19
C ASN A 20 -2.28 -5.25 8.35
N ALA A 21 -1.62 -5.63 7.28
CA ALA A 21 -2.14 -6.68 6.41
C ALA A 21 -2.20 -8.02 7.12
N PRO A 22 -3.19 -8.83 6.84
CA PRO A 22 -4.31 -8.56 5.95
C PRO A 22 -5.25 -7.53 6.57
N VAL A 23 -5.71 -6.61 5.74
CA VAL A 23 -6.54 -5.51 6.21
C VAL A 23 -7.67 -5.29 5.20
N THR A 24 -8.87 -5.04 5.70
CA THR A 24 -10.00 -4.78 4.80
C THR A 24 -9.89 -3.37 4.24
N THR A 25 -10.54 -3.16 3.08
CA THR A 25 -10.53 -1.82 2.49
C THR A 25 -11.19 -0.81 3.43
N ALA A 26 -12.22 -1.21 4.15
CA ALA A 26 -12.87 -0.32 5.10
C ALA A 26 -11.91 0.11 6.21
N GLN A 27 -11.17 -0.86 6.74
CA GLN A 27 -10.18 -0.56 7.77
C GLN A 27 -9.07 0.32 7.21
N LEU A 28 -8.65 0.03 5.97
CA LEU A 28 -7.58 0.78 5.36
C LEU A 28 -7.97 2.24 5.12
N VAL A 29 -9.22 2.47 4.73
CA VAL A 29 -9.70 3.84 4.57
C VAL A 29 -9.61 4.59 5.90
N THR A 30 -9.99 3.94 6.98
CA THR A 30 -9.90 4.55 8.31
C THR A 30 -8.45 4.83 8.68
N LEU A 31 -7.57 3.86 8.45
CA LEU A 31 -6.17 4.02 8.78
C LEU A 31 -5.52 5.14 7.95
N ALA A 32 -5.84 5.20 6.67
CA ALA A 32 -5.29 6.24 5.82
C ALA A 32 -5.81 7.60 6.22
N GLY A 33 -7.07 7.68 6.64
CA GLY A 33 -7.62 8.92 7.13
C GLY A 33 -6.90 9.41 8.39
N ASP A 34 -6.60 8.49 9.28
CA ASP A 34 -5.91 8.84 10.52
C ASP A 34 -4.44 9.19 10.28
N ALA A 35 -3.77 8.43 9.45
CA ALA A 35 -2.33 8.59 9.28
C ALA A 35 -1.96 9.63 8.25
N LEU A 36 -2.77 9.78 7.22
CA LEU A 36 -2.42 10.61 6.06
C LEU A 36 -3.47 11.66 5.74
N ASP A 37 -4.57 11.66 6.48
CA ASP A 37 -5.67 12.59 6.24
C ASP A 37 -6.22 12.45 4.81
N TRP A 38 -6.27 11.23 4.33
CA TRP A 38 -6.75 10.94 2.98
C TRP A 38 -8.23 10.67 2.99
N LYS A 39 -8.89 11.10 1.93
CA LYS A 39 -10.26 10.73 1.70
C LYS A 39 -10.34 9.33 1.12
N ARG A 40 -11.55 8.77 1.16
CA ARG A 40 -11.77 7.44 0.65
C ARG A 40 -11.34 7.29 -0.81
N THR A 41 -11.70 8.27 -1.64
CA THR A 41 -11.35 8.19 -3.06
C THR A 41 -9.84 8.18 -3.27
N THR A 42 -9.13 9.02 -2.53
CA THR A 42 -7.68 9.06 -2.61
C THR A 42 -7.09 7.71 -2.19
N THR A 43 -7.62 7.15 -1.10
CA THR A 43 -7.15 5.88 -0.60
C THR A 43 -7.29 4.79 -1.65
N TYR A 44 -8.46 4.69 -2.28
CA TYR A 44 -8.67 3.66 -3.30
C TYR A 44 -7.80 3.89 -4.53
N THR A 45 -7.62 5.14 -4.92
CA THR A 45 -6.81 5.44 -6.10
C THR A 45 -5.37 4.98 -5.89
N VAL A 46 -4.81 5.32 -4.75
CA VAL A 46 -3.41 4.95 -4.49
C VAL A 46 -3.29 3.45 -4.24
N LEU A 47 -4.26 2.87 -3.54
CA LEU A 47 -4.26 1.42 -3.31
C LEU A 47 -4.23 0.67 -4.63
N LYS A 48 -5.09 1.06 -5.57
CA LYS A 48 -5.13 0.39 -6.86
C LYS A 48 -3.81 0.54 -7.59
N ARG A 49 -3.21 1.72 -7.51
CA ARG A 49 -1.91 1.94 -8.14
C ARG A 49 -0.85 1.00 -7.58
N LEU A 50 -0.81 0.84 -6.27
CA LEU A 50 0.17 -0.04 -5.65
C LEU A 50 -0.12 -1.51 -5.97
N CYS A 51 -1.38 -1.88 -6.06
CA CYS A 51 -1.73 -3.24 -6.46
C CYS A 51 -1.30 -3.50 -7.90
N ASP A 52 -1.49 -2.52 -8.78
CA ASP A 52 -1.07 -2.67 -10.17
C ASP A 52 0.43 -2.82 -10.30
N ARG A 53 1.17 -2.25 -9.37
CA ARG A 53 2.62 -2.36 -9.36
C ARG A 53 3.10 -3.67 -8.75
N GLY A 54 2.18 -4.48 -8.25
CA GLY A 54 2.53 -5.80 -7.75
C GLY A 54 2.93 -5.85 -6.28
N LEU A 55 2.74 -4.76 -5.54
CA LEU A 55 3.11 -4.75 -4.13
C LEU A 55 2.07 -5.43 -3.26
N PHE A 56 0.81 -5.25 -3.59
CA PHE A 56 -0.29 -5.73 -2.78
C PHE A 56 -1.33 -6.40 -3.65
N LEU A 57 -2.20 -7.17 -3.01
CA LEU A 57 -3.29 -7.86 -3.69
C LEU A 57 -4.60 -7.49 -3.00
N LEU A 58 -5.56 -7.04 -3.78
CA LEU A 58 -6.89 -6.74 -3.29
C LEU A 58 -7.82 -7.85 -3.75
N GLU A 59 -8.43 -8.55 -2.81
CA GLU A 59 -9.26 -9.69 -3.13
C GLU A 59 -10.39 -9.76 -2.12
N ASN A 60 -11.62 -9.74 -2.59
CA ASN A 60 -12.80 -9.84 -1.73
C ASN A 60 -12.81 -8.79 -0.64
N GLY A 61 -12.39 -7.57 -0.99
CA GLY A 61 -12.38 -6.46 -0.04
C GLY A 61 -11.27 -6.54 0.99
N THR A 62 -10.34 -7.45 0.84
CA THR A 62 -9.22 -7.60 1.76
C THR A 62 -7.91 -7.37 1.02
N VAL A 63 -7.03 -6.61 1.64
CA VAL A 63 -5.73 -6.29 1.07
C VAL A 63 -4.67 -7.14 1.75
N THR A 64 -3.89 -7.84 0.94
CA THR A 64 -2.78 -8.63 1.44
C THR A 64 -1.50 -8.20 0.74
N THR A 65 -0.36 -8.60 1.28
CA THR A 65 0.92 -8.23 0.69
C THR A 65 1.33 -9.29 -0.32
N ARG A 66 1.93 -8.85 -1.42
CA ARG A 66 2.52 -9.76 -2.39
C ARG A 66 4.02 -9.86 -2.20
N ILE A 67 4.65 -8.77 -1.75
CA ILE A 67 6.04 -8.82 -1.36
C ILE A 67 6.17 -8.12 -0.02
N SER A 68 7.18 -8.48 0.74
CA SER A 68 7.39 -7.87 2.04
C SER A 68 8.03 -6.50 1.87
N ARG A 69 7.95 -5.70 2.93
CA ARG A 69 8.63 -4.40 2.95
C ARG A 69 10.13 -4.60 2.73
N GLU A 70 10.68 -5.59 3.36
CA GLU A 70 12.10 -5.86 3.24
C GLU A 70 12.49 -6.24 1.83
N GLU A 71 11.68 -7.07 1.20
CA GLU A 71 11.92 -7.45 -0.18
C GLU A 71 11.86 -6.25 -1.11
N PHE A 72 10.87 -5.41 -0.90
CA PHE A 72 10.69 -4.26 -1.77
C PHE A 72 11.89 -3.32 -1.67
N TYR A 73 12.29 -2.99 -0.46
CA TYR A 73 13.40 -2.04 -0.29
C TYR A 73 14.74 -2.68 -0.64
N SER A 74 14.87 -3.97 -0.46
CA SER A 74 16.08 -4.67 -0.87
C SER A 74 16.30 -4.57 -2.37
N GLN A 75 15.23 -4.69 -3.14
CA GLN A 75 15.34 -4.57 -4.59
C GLN A 75 15.72 -3.17 -5.01
N GLN A 76 15.28 -2.17 -4.27
CA GLN A 76 15.59 -0.79 -4.60
C GLN A 76 17.01 -0.41 -4.26
N SER A 77 17.63 -1.14 -3.36
CA SER A 77 19.00 -0.84 -2.95
C SER A 77 20.03 -1.18 -4.00
N ARG A 78 19.62 -1.84 -5.04
CA ARG A 78 20.58 -2.36 -6.02
C ARG A 78 20.86 -1.36 -7.15
#